data_b8f964d89fd14c6a34f3804009d6e195
#
_entry.id   b8f964d89fd14c6a34f3804009d6e195
#
_cell.length_a   1.000
_cell.length_b   1.000
_cell.length_c   1.000
_cell.angle_alpha   90.00
_cell.angle_beta   90.00
_cell.angle_gamma   90.00
#
_symmetry.space_group_name_H-M   'P 1'
#
loop_
_entity.id
_entity.type
_entity.pdbx_description
1 polymer ?
#
loop_
_entity_poly.entity_id
_entity_poly.type
_entity_poly.pdbx_seq_one_letter_code
_entity_poly.pdbx_strand_id
1 'polypeptide(L)'
;LKLMLPKSANQLKDKAITTVSIQQAGSGYNYYVELEKVSGIDGVEQALRVRLDGKEDPTVSLHCDKTVAVDEVVKVMNIAKDRNYKLILATQP
;
A
#
# COMPACT_ATOMS: atom_id res chain seq x y z
N LEU A 1 -28.30 15.05 -18.04
CA LEU A 1 -27.97 14.97 -17.74
C LEU A 1 -27.29 14.71 -17.20
N LYS A 2 -27.18 14.68 -16.98
CA LYS A 2 -26.68 14.57 -16.57
C LYS A 2 -25.83 14.03 -16.23
N LEU A 3 -25.58 13.66 -16.05
CA LEU A 3 -24.90 13.16 -16.03
C LEU A 3 -23.69 12.97 -16.13
N MET A 4 -23.27 13.34 -16.43
CA MET A 4 -21.99 13.41 -16.54
C MET A 4 -21.32 13.60 -15.32
N LEU A 5 -21.82 14.10 -14.47
CA LEU A 5 -21.30 14.14 -13.17
C LEU A 5 -20.79 12.86 -12.68
N PRO A 6 -21.46 11.80 -12.82
CA PRO A 6 -20.99 10.51 -12.36
C PRO A 6 -19.67 10.15 -12.93
N LYS A 7 -19.42 10.59 -14.09
CA LYS A 7 -18.17 10.21 -14.66
C LYS A 7 -17.02 10.77 -13.95
N SER A 8 -17.08 12.03 -13.64
CA SER A 8 -15.96 12.60 -12.98
C SER A 8 -15.75 11.96 -11.66
N ALA A 9 -16.78 11.65 -10.97
CA ALA A 9 -16.61 10.98 -9.69
C ALA A 9 -16.01 9.64 -9.89
N ASN A 10 -16.38 8.96 -10.91
CA ASN A 10 -15.84 7.63 -11.15
C ASN A 10 -14.36 7.66 -11.36
N GLN A 11 -13.88 8.67 -12.03
CA GLN A 11 -12.46 8.74 -12.27
C GLN A 11 -11.69 8.87 -10.99
N LEU A 12 -12.20 9.60 -10.05
CA LEU A 12 -11.55 9.70 -8.78
C LEU A 12 -11.55 8.39 -8.06
N LYS A 13 -12.60 7.64 -8.17
CA LYS A 13 -12.68 6.37 -7.47
C LYS A 13 -11.83 5.32 -8.10
N ASP A 14 -11.48 5.49 -9.33
CA ASP A 14 -10.72 4.45 -10.02
C ASP A 14 -9.32 4.34 -9.49
N LYS A 15 -8.79 5.37 -8.88
CA LYS A 15 -7.47 5.25 -8.32
C LYS A 15 -7.55 4.55 -6.99
N ALA A 16 -6.93 3.42 -6.91
CA ALA A 16 -6.91 2.64 -5.68
C ALA A 16 -5.56 2.84 -5.00
N ILE A 17 -5.56 3.53 -3.88
CA ILE A 17 -4.35 3.77 -3.11
C ILE A 17 -4.54 3.11 -1.75
N THR A 18 -3.61 2.24 -1.40
CA THR A 18 -3.64 1.57 -0.11
C THR A 18 -2.35 1.89 0.63
N THR A 19 -2.49 2.28 1.88
CA THR A 19 -1.34 2.64 2.70
C THR A 19 -0.82 1.41 3.42
N VAL A 20 0.50 1.21 3.34
CA VAL A 20 1.18 0.19 4.12
C VAL A 20 2.11 0.91 5.06
N SER A 21 2.05 0.58 6.35
CA SER A 21 2.91 1.20 7.35
C SER A 21 3.77 0.14 8.01
N ILE A 22 5.04 0.44 8.19
CA ILE A 22 5.96 -0.45 8.89
C ILE A 22 6.55 0.32 10.06
N GLN A 23 6.41 -0.25 11.24
CA GLN A 23 6.92 0.37 12.46
C GLN A 23 7.86 -0.60 13.15
N GLN A 24 8.94 -0.09 13.67
CA GLN A 24 9.85 -0.92 14.43
C GLN A 24 9.25 -1.19 15.81
N ALA A 25 9.32 -2.43 16.24
CA ALA A 25 8.78 -2.85 17.53
C ALA A 25 9.78 -3.82 18.15
N GLY A 26 10.54 -3.34 19.12
CA GLY A 26 11.55 -4.17 19.75
C GLY A 26 12.56 -4.66 18.74
N SER A 27 12.73 -5.95 18.66
CA SER A 27 13.68 -6.54 17.71
C SER A 27 13.03 -6.86 16.35
N GLY A 28 11.76 -6.55 16.19
CA GLY A 28 11.09 -6.86 14.94
C GLY A 28 10.31 -5.67 14.43
N TYR A 29 9.33 -5.97 13.60
CA TYR A 29 8.53 -4.92 12.97
C TYR A 29 7.07 -5.28 13.05
N ASN A 30 6.22 -4.24 13.11
CA ASN A 30 4.80 -4.39 12.97
C ASN A 30 4.42 -3.83 11.61
N TYR A 31 3.54 -4.53 10.92
CA TYR A 31 3.10 -4.17 9.58
C TYR A 31 1.61 -3.87 9.62
N TYR A 32 1.22 -2.80 8.96
CA TYR A 32 -0.18 -2.40 8.90
C TYR A 32 -0.57 -2.15 7.46
N VAL A 33 -1.77 -2.58 7.09
CA VAL A 33 -2.35 -2.23 5.81
C VAL A 33 -3.58 -1.42 6.14
N GLU A 34 -3.60 -0.18 5.75
CA GLU A 34 -4.53 0.81 6.20
C GLU A 34 -4.42 0.89 7.71
N LEU A 35 -5.46 0.65 8.46
CA LEU A 35 -5.40 0.70 9.91
C LEU A 35 -5.33 -0.68 10.55
N GLU A 36 -5.24 -1.71 9.75
CA GLU A 36 -5.23 -3.08 10.27
C GLU A 36 -3.84 -3.64 10.39
N LYS A 37 -3.52 -4.16 11.56
CA LYS A 37 -2.26 -4.85 11.74
C LYS A 37 -2.33 -6.20 11.05
N VAL A 38 -1.30 -6.52 10.28
CA VAL A 38 -1.25 -7.80 9.58
C VAL A 38 -0.05 -8.61 10.04
N SER A 39 -0.03 -9.87 9.64
CA SER A 39 0.96 -10.82 10.10
C SER A 39 2.13 -10.87 9.14
N GLY A 40 3.09 -9.99 9.31
CA GLY A 40 4.32 -10.02 8.53
C GLY A 40 4.12 -9.64 7.09
N ILE A 41 5.15 -9.88 6.30
CA ILE A 41 5.14 -9.52 4.88
C ILE A 41 4.09 -10.32 4.10
N ASP A 42 3.88 -11.57 4.47
CA ASP A 42 2.85 -12.37 3.80
C ASP A 42 1.48 -11.77 4.03
N GLY A 43 1.24 -11.27 5.23
CA GLY A 43 -0.02 -10.60 5.53
C GLY A 43 -0.18 -9.31 4.74
N VAL A 44 0.90 -8.59 4.54
CA VAL A 44 0.88 -7.39 3.72
C VAL A 44 0.48 -7.74 2.29
N GLU A 45 1.10 -8.77 1.74
CA GLU A 45 0.80 -9.16 0.37
C GLU A 45 -0.65 -9.58 0.21
N GLN A 46 -1.15 -10.39 1.13
CA GLN A 46 -2.53 -10.84 1.09
C GLN A 46 -3.50 -9.67 1.13
N ALA A 47 -3.27 -8.74 2.04
CA ALA A 47 -4.15 -7.60 2.19
C ALA A 47 -4.11 -6.69 0.98
N LEU A 48 -2.94 -6.53 0.38
CA LEU A 48 -2.83 -5.71 -0.82
C LEU A 48 -3.54 -6.35 -1.99
N ARG A 49 -3.47 -7.67 -2.10
CA ARG A 49 -4.15 -8.36 -3.18
C ARG A 49 -5.66 -8.15 -3.09
N VAL A 50 -6.19 -8.25 -1.89
CA VAL A 50 -7.62 -8.07 -1.70
C VAL A 50 -8.05 -6.66 -2.09
N ARG A 51 -7.22 -5.68 -1.79
CA ARG A 51 -7.60 -4.29 -1.99
C ARG A 51 -7.27 -3.75 -3.38
N LEU A 52 -6.23 -4.28 -4.00
CA LEU A 52 -5.69 -3.68 -5.23
C LEU A 52 -5.82 -4.52 -6.48
N ASP A 53 -5.90 -5.84 -6.35
CA ASP A 53 -5.99 -6.69 -7.54
C ASP A 53 -7.26 -6.35 -8.30
N GLY A 54 -7.13 -6.20 -9.61
CA GLY A 54 -8.26 -5.89 -10.47
C GLY A 54 -8.67 -4.44 -10.48
N LYS A 55 -8.00 -3.61 -9.70
CA LYS A 55 -8.31 -2.18 -9.70
C LYS A 55 -7.51 -1.47 -10.76
N GLU A 56 -8.02 -0.32 -11.15
CA GLU A 56 -7.34 0.50 -12.12
C GLU A 56 -6.28 1.33 -11.40
N ASP A 57 -5.08 1.34 -11.93
CA ASP A 57 -3.99 2.14 -11.39
C ASP A 57 -3.70 1.84 -9.91
N PRO A 58 -3.55 0.57 -9.54
CA PRO A 58 -3.37 0.22 -8.13
C PRO A 58 -2.05 0.79 -7.59
N THR A 59 -2.12 1.43 -6.45
CA THR A 59 -0.98 2.14 -5.89
C THR A 59 -0.81 1.81 -4.41
N VAL A 60 0.43 1.55 -4.02
CA VAL A 60 0.80 1.34 -2.62
C VAL A 60 1.51 2.58 -2.14
N SER A 61 1.03 3.16 -1.04
CA SER A 61 1.71 4.26 -0.37
C SER A 61 2.39 3.68 0.85
N LEU A 62 3.71 3.59 0.82
CA LEU A 62 4.48 2.96 1.89
C LEU A 62 5.00 4.01 2.85
N HIS A 63 4.62 3.85 4.11
CA HIS A 63 5.06 4.73 5.19
C HIS A 63 5.93 3.92 6.13
N CYS A 64 7.11 4.40 6.43
CA CYS A 64 7.97 3.72 7.38
C CYS A 64 8.79 4.72 8.16
N ASP A 65 9.11 4.35 9.39
CA ASP A 65 10.00 5.15 10.21
C ASP A 65 11.39 5.09 9.62
N LYS A 66 12.18 6.12 9.88
CA LYS A 66 13.55 6.13 9.37
C LYS A 66 14.40 5.05 10.02
N THR A 67 13.93 4.44 11.09
CA THR A 67 14.66 3.35 11.73
C THR A 67 14.38 1.99 11.07
N VAL A 68 13.44 1.94 10.14
CA VAL A 68 13.12 0.68 9.47
C VAL A 68 14.23 0.34 8.48
N ALA A 69 14.69 -0.90 8.53
CA ALA A 69 15.77 -1.33 7.66
C ALA A 69 15.33 -1.32 6.20
N VAL A 70 16.29 -1.02 5.33
CA VAL A 70 16.03 -0.99 3.90
C VAL A 70 15.49 -2.32 3.40
N ASP A 71 15.92 -3.42 4.01
CA ASP A 71 15.45 -4.75 3.60
C ASP A 71 13.93 -4.86 3.68
N GLU A 72 13.32 -4.24 4.69
CA GLU A 72 11.87 -4.28 4.82
C GLU A 72 11.19 -3.51 3.70
N VAL A 73 11.77 -2.37 3.36
CA VAL A 73 11.25 -1.57 2.26
C VAL A 73 11.32 -2.34 0.96
N VAL A 74 12.45 -3.02 0.74
CA VAL A 74 12.64 -3.79 -0.49
C VAL A 74 11.62 -4.92 -0.60
N LYS A 75 11.26 -5.55 0.51
CA LYS A 75 10.26 -6.61 0.48
C LYS A 75 8.92 -6.09 -0.04
N VAL A 76 8.50 -4.93 0.42
CA VAL A 76 7.24 -4.35 -0.04
C VAL A 76 7.38 -3.91 -1.51
N MET A 77 8.52 -3.37 -1.87
CA MET A 77 8.75 -2.99 -3.26
C MET A 77 8.64 -4.18 -4.19
N ASN A 78 9.15 -5.32 -3.77
CA ASN A 78 9.07 -6.53 -4.58
C ASN A 78 7.63 -7.00 -4.75
N ILE A 79 6.82 -6.89 -3.71
CA ILE A 79 5.42 -7.23 -3.82
C ILE A 79 4.76 -6.33 -4.87
N ALA A 80 5.00 -5.04 -4.78
CA ALA A 80 4.40 -4.10 -5.71
C ALA A 80 4.85 -4.40 -7.14
N LYS A 81 6.12 -4.68 -7.31
CA LYS A 81 6.65 -4.97 -8.63
C LYS A 81 6.03 -6.24 -9.21
N ASP A 82 5.97 -7.29 -8.41
CA ASP A 82 5.46 -8.57 -8.89
C ASP A 82 3.99 -8.50 -9.27
N ARG A 83 3.24 -7.63 -8.64
CA ARG A 83 1.82 -7.53 -8.91
C ARG A 83 1.45 -6.32 -9.76
N ASN A 84 2.45 -5.58 -10.21
CA ASN A 84 2.25 -4.40 -11.06
C ASN A 84 1.50 -3.28 -10.36
N TYR A 85 1.78 -3.11 -9.09
CA TYR A 85 1.27 -1.96 -8.35
C TYR A 85 2.27 -0.83 -8.45
N LYS A 86 1.81 0.41 -8.47
CA LYS A 86 2.68 1.55 -8.33
C LYS A 86 3.07 1.69 -6.87
N LEU A 87 4.23 2.23 -6.62
CA LEU A 87 4.67 2.42 -5.25
C LEU A 87 5.09 3.85 -5.02
N ILE A 88 4.57 4.44 -3.97
CA ILE A 88 4.96 5.76 -3.51
C ILE A 88 5.59 5.57 -2.15
N LEU A 89 6.78 6.10 -1.97
CA LEU A 89 7.44 6.01 -0.67
C LEU A 89 7.27 7.33 0.07
N ALA A 90 6.61 7.25 1.22
CA ALA A 90 6.41 8.41 2.06
C ALA A 90 7.19 8.21 3.34
N THR A 91 8.27 8.93 3.53
CA THR A 91 9.09 8.79 4.72
C THR A 91 8.81 9.92 5.66
N GLN A 92 8.90 9.61 6.94
CA GLN A 92 8.74 10.63 7.95
C GLN A 92 10.07 11.30 8.20
N PRO A 93 10.09 12.60 8.37
CA PRO A 93 11.33 13.32 8.65
C PRO A 93 11.95 12.93 9.98
#